data_7eef45cf5e081866cb822360448fcc47
#
_entry.id   7eef45cf5e081866cb822360448fcc47
#
_cell.length_a   1.000
_cell.length_b   1.000
_cell.length_c   1.000
_cell.angle_alpha   90.00
_cell.angle_beta   90.00
_cell.angle_gamma   90.00
#
_symmetry.space_group_name_H-M   'P 1'
#
loop_
_entity.id
_entity.type
_entity.pdbx_description
1 polymer ?
#
loop_
_entity_poly.entity_id
_entity_poly.type
_entity_poly.pdbx_seq_one_letter_code
_entity_poly.pdbx_strand_id
1 'polypeptide(L)'
;MKVCLAHDWLTGMRGGEKVLETLCGFFPQAPLHTLFHFEGTVSSLIADRPIHTSPLQRVLDVHPGLAQKYRHFLPFYPWAVARTVPEPCDLIVSTSHCVMRGLPKPAGAFHISYMHTPMRYIYDRFDDYFGPGRTSWVTRQLIKQVAVYLRSWEQKTQDRADVYLCNSEYVRKRIQKIYRRDATVVYPPVETTRFIPKARREREGYYLYMGALVPYKRADLAVTAFSELGLPLVVAGTGPEEEKLKAMAKDNVVFRGRVPDEELPDLYANAKAFIFPGEEDFGITPLEAQASGTPVIALGRGGALETVKPYEESGGGTGIFFEEDTVTGLKESVQRFEEQQLEQKMSPEALAEWAATFDTSVFERRLQEAIVSSCPAPLAGKALEFFNHTVE
;
A
#
# COMPACT_ATOMS: atom_id res chain seq x y z
N MET A 1 -0.55 -18.35 24.15
CA MET A 1 0.32 -17.25 23.72
C MET A 1 -0.44 -15.92 23.84
N LYS A 2 0.11 -14.91 24.54
CA LYS A 2 -0.48 -13.57 24.61
C LYS A 2 0.10 -12.70 23.49
N VAL A 3 -0.77 -12.10 22.67
CA VAL A 3 -0.38 -11.27 21.53
C VAL A 3 -0.91 -9.87 21.70
N CYS A 4 -0.12 -8.86 21.30
CA CYS A 4 -0.53 -7.48 21.14
C CYS A 4 -0.34 -7.07 19.67
N LEU A 5 -1.30 -6.36 19.10
CA LEU A 5 -1.20 -5.77 17.76
C LEU A 5 -0.85 -4.29 17.85
N ALA A 6 -0.20 -3.76 16.83
CA ALA A 6 0.06 -2.32 16.73
C ALA A 6 -0.07 -1.85 15.28
N HIS A 7 -0.61 -0.65 15.08
CA HIS A 7 -0.75 -0.01 13.78
C HIS A 7 -0.58 1.51 13.90
N ASP A 8 -0.06 2.19 12.88
CA ASP A 8 0.27 3.61 13.01
C ASP A 8 -0.95 4.49 13.32
N TRP A 9 -2.06 4.34 12.59
CA TRP A 9 -3.33 5.05 12.83
C TRP A 9 -4.51 4.39 12.14
N LEU A 10 -5.69 4.53 12.70
CA LEU A 10 -6.96 4.00 12.20
C LEU A 10 -7.83 5.16 11.69
N THR A 11 -7.65 5.52 10.42
CA THR A 11 -8.29 6.70 9.79
C THR A 11 -9.01 6.37 8.48
N GLY A 12 -9.19 5.10 8.17
CA GLY A 12 -9.84 4.58 6.96
C GLY A 12 -9.31 3.21 6.58
N MET A 13 -10.06 2.46 5.79
CA MET A 13 -9.64 1.17 5.24
C MET A 13 -8.82 1.40 3.95
N ARG A 14 -7.56 0.97 3.98
CA ARG A 14 -6.61 1.01 2.85
C ARG A 14 -5.79 -0.27 2.84
N GLY A 15 -4.81 -0.40 1.94
CA GLY A 15 -3.99 -1.60 1.86
C GLY A 15 -3.25 -1.97 3.16
N GLY A 16 -2.84 -0.99 3.97
CA GLY A 16 -2.23 -1.24 5.27
C GLY A 16 -3.20 -1.81 6.29
N GLU A 17 -4.41 -1.28 6.32
CA GLU A 17 -5.48 -1.74 7.22
C GLU A 17 -6.03 -3.11 6.80
N LYS A 18 -5.92 -3.51 5.52
CA LYS A 18 -6.25 -4.89 5.08
C LYS A 18 -5.26 -5.92 5.65
N VAL A 19 -3.97 -5.60 5.71
CA VAL A 19 -2.97 -6.43 6.42
C VAL A 19 -3.28 -6.51 7.92
N LEU A 20 -3.64 -5.38 8.55
CA LEU A 20 -4.05 -5.37 9.94
C LEU A 20 -5.32 -6.19 10.17
N GLU A 21 -6.29 -6.11 9.28
CA GLU A 21 -7.55 -6.86 9.34
C GLU A 21 -7.30 -8.37 9.38
N THR A 22 -6.39 -8.89 8.53
CA THR A 22 -5.96 -10.29 8.59
C THR A 22 -5.33 -10.66 9.94
N LEU A 23 -4.43 -9.80 10.46
CA LEU A 23 -3.85 -10.01 11.79
C LEU A 23 -4.92 -9.98 12.90
N CYS A 24 -5.93 -9.15 12.74
CA CYS A 24 -7.08 -9.11 13.63
C CYS A 24 -7.89 -10.40 13.59
N GLY A 25 -8.04 -11.01 12.41
CA GLY A 25 -8.65 -12.34 12.26
C GLY A 25 -7.82 -13.44 12.93
N PHE A 26 -6.50 -13.42 12.77
CA PHE A 26 -5.62 -14.39 13.42
C PHE A 26 -5.63 -14.28 14.96
N PHE A 27 -5.69 -13.06 15.48
CA PHE A 27 -5.58 -12.77 16.91
C PHE A 27 -6.81 -12.01 17.42
N PRO A 28 -8.00 -12.65 17.49
CA PRO A 28 -9.26 -11.96 17.80
C PRO A 28 -9.28 -11.35 19.21
N GLN A 29 -8.52 -11.90 20.16
CA GLN A 29 -8.45 -11.42 21.54
C GLN A 29 -7.30 -10.42 21.78
N ALA A 30 -6.47 -10.15 20.77
CA ALA A 30 -5.33 -9.27 20.95
C ALA A 30 -5.75 -7.79 21.03
N PRO A 31 -5.30 -7.03 22.05
CA PRO A 31 -5.46 -5.59 22.08
C PRO A 31 -4.66 -4.94 20.94
N LEU A 32 -5.19 -3.82 20.43
CA LEU A 32 -4.58 -3.05 19.35
C LEU A 32 -4.08 -1.70 19.86
N HIS A 33 -2.80 -1.43 19.68
CA HIS A 33 -2.17 -0.16 20.00
C HIS A 33 -2.01 0.71 18.75
N THR A 34 -2.41 1.99 18.83
CA THR A 34 -2.36 2.91 17.69
C THR A 34 -2.09 4.35 18.15
N LEU A 35 -1.60 5.21 17.24
CA LEU A 35 -1.49 6.63 17.55
C LEU A 35 -2.86 7.30 17.62
N PHE A 36 -3.69 7.02 16.63
CA PHE A 36 -5.02 7.64 16.47
C PHE A 36 -6.05 6.60 16.03
N HIS A 37 -7.27 6.76 16.56
CA HIS A 37 -8.43 6.01 16.13
C HIS A 37 -9.60 6.98 15.88
N PHE A 38 -10.12 6.96 14.65
CA PHE A 38 -11.33 7.69 14.28
C PHE A 38 -12.48 6.70 14.15
N GLU A 39 -13.47 6.83 15.02
CA GLU A 39 -14.61 5.91 15.06
C GLU A 39 -15.33 5.82 13.70
N GLY A 40 -15.78 4.62 13.35
CA GLY A 40 -16.52 4.35 12.10
C GLY A 40 -15.68 4.38 10.83
N THR A 41 -14.34 4.46 10.93
CA THR A 41 -13.45 4.53 9.75
C THR A 41 -12.82 3.21 9.35
N VAL A 42 -12.87 2.20 10.20
CA VAL A 42 -12.30 0.87 9.98
C VAL A 42 -13.37 -0.22 10.09
N SER A 43 -13.07 -1.43 9.61
CA SER A 43 -14.00 -2.56 9.67
C SER A 43 -14.30 -2.98 11.12
N SER A 44 -15.44 -3.67 11.31
CA SER A 44 -15.85 -4.23 12.61
C SER A 44 -14.79 -5.17 13.19
N LEU A 45 -14.13 -5.98 12.34
CA LEU A 45 -13.06 -6.89 12.75
C LEU A 45 -11.88 -6.15 13.43
N ILE A 46 -11.61 -4.91 13.03
CA ILE A 46 -10.62 -4.05 13.68
C ILE A 46 -11.24 -3.29 14.86
N ALA A 47 -12.47 -2.78 14.71
CA ALA A 47 -13.10 -1.89 15.70
C ALA A 47 -13.57 -2.63 16.98
N ASP A 48 -14.01 -3.89 16.86
CA ASP A 48 -14.66 -4.64 17.96
C ASP A 48 -13.66 -5.27 18.95
N ARG A 49 -12.49 -4.64 19.14
CA ARG A 49 -11.45 -5.08 20.07
C ARG A 49 -10.99 -3.96 20.99
N PRO A 50 -10.28 -4.25 22.10
CA PRO A 50 -9.67 -3.21 22.91
C PRO A 50 -8.65 -2.41 22.08
N ILE A 51 -8.92 -1.12 21.85
CA ILE A 51 -8.05 -0.20 21.13
C ILE A 51 -7.42 0.78 22.13
N HIS A 52 -6.10 0.80 22.21
CA HIS A 52 -5.31 1.68 23.05
C HIS A 52 -4.65 2.75 22.20
N THR A 53 -5.11 3.99 22.34
CA THR A 53 -4.57 5.13 21.59
C THR A 53 -3.43 5.82 22.34
N SER A 54 -2.60 6.55 21.59
CA SER A 54 -1.52 7.36 22.16
C SER A 54 -2.06 8.60 22.92
N PRO A 55 -1.24 9.24 23.74
CA PRO A 55 -1.64 10.51 24.40
C PRO A 55 -2.03 11.63 23.42
N LEU A 56 -1.61 11.57 22.14
CA LEU A 56 -2.01 12.56 21.13
C LEU A 56 -3.48 12.46 20.75
N GLN A 57 -4.11 11.29 20.90
CA GLN A 57 -5.55 11.13 20.67
C GLN A 57 -6.35 12.12 21.54
N ARG A 58 -5.98 12.26 22.82
CA ARG A 58 -6.68 13.17 23.75
C ARG A 58 -6.68 14.62 23.26
N VAL A 59 -5.63 15.04 22.55
CA VAL A 59 -5.57 16.39 21.95
C VAL A 59 -6.61 16.54 20.84
N LEU A 60 -6.80 15.48 20.03
CA LEU A 60 -7.81 15.48 18.96
C LEU A 60 -9.24 15.36 19.51
N ASP A 61 -9.45 14.63 20.60
CA ASP A 61 -10.74 14.50 21.27
C ASP A 61 -11.24 15.83 21.81
N VAL A 62 -10.30 16.62 22.38
CA VAL A 62 -10.61 17.99 22.89
C VAL A 62 -10.78 18.99 21.74
N HIS A 63 -10.08 18.78 20.61
CA HIS A 63 -10.08 19.68 19.45
C HIS A 63 -10.42 18.92 18.15
N PRO A 64 -11.70 18.54 17.94
CA PRO A 64 -12.07 17.71 16.77
C PRO A 64 -11.72 18.32 15.40
N GLY A 65 -11.67 19.66 15.32
CA GLY A 65 -11.22 20.36 14.10
C GLY A 65 -9.76 20.11 13.71
N LEU A 66 -8.97 19.52 14.61
CA LEU A 66 -7.59 19.09 14.31
C LEU A 66 -7.50 17.65 13.78
N ALA A 67 -8.59 16.87 13.85
CA ALA A 67 -8.58 15.48 13.42
C ALA A 67 -8.12 15.33 11.97
N GLN A 68 -8.61 16.18 11.05
CA GLN A 68 -8.17 16.17 9.65
C GLN A 68 -6.69 16.59 9.47
N LYS A 69 -6.11 17.23 10.48
CA LYS A 69 -4.73 17.72 10.49
C LYS A 69 -3.78 16.83 11.31
N TYR A 70 -4.18 15.61 11.68
CA TYR A 70 -3.37 14.70 12.52
C TYR A 70 -1.93 14.55 12.03
N ARG A 71 -1.68 14.60 10.71
CA ARG A 71 -0.34 14.51 10.11
C ARG A 71 0.60 15.65 10.51
N HIS A 72 0.07 16.80 10.93
CA HIS A 72 0.90 17.92 11.42
C HIS A 72 1.53 17.63 12.80
N PHE A 73 1.01 16.63 13.53
CA PHE A 73 1.59 16.15 14.78
C PHE A 73 2.80 15.21 14.58
N LEU A 74 3.21 14.97 13.34
CA LEU A 74 4.34 14.10 12.99
C LEU A 74 5.61 14.32 13.84
N PRO A 75 6.05 15.56 14.16
CA PRO A 75 7.20 15.78 15.04
C PRO A 75 7.05 15.19 16.45
N PHE A 76 5.82 14.99 16.91
CA PHE A 76 5.49 14.47 18.25
C PHE A 76 5.23 12.95 18.26
N TYR A 77 5.18 12.30 17.08
CA TYR A 77 4.92 10.86 17.01
C TYR A 77 5.97 10.00 17.73
N PRO A 78 7.30 10.31 17.66
CA PRO A 78 8.29 9.60 18.46
C PRO A 78 8.03 9.67 19.97
N TRP A 79 7.59 10.83 20.45
CA TRP A 79 7.21 11.01 21.86
C TRP A 79 5.95 10.23 22.22
N ALA A 80 4.95 10.23 21.35
CA ALA A 80 3.69 9.52 21.56
C ALA A 80 3.88 8.01 21.60
N VAL A 81 4.58 7.45 20.61
CA VAL A 81 4.83 6.00 20.55
C VAL A 81 5.68 5.52 21.73
N ALA A 82 6.62 6.34 22.23
CA ALA A 82 7.42 6.00 23.40
C ALA A 82 6.58 5.90 24.70
N ARG A 83 5.36 6.44 24.70
CA ARG A 83 4.39 6.38 25.81
C ARG A 83 3.26 5.37 25.58
N THR A 84 3.22 4.77 24.42
CA THR A 84 2.29 3.68 24.08
C THR A 84 3.00 2.37 24.43
N VAL A 85 2.91 1.95 25.70
CA VAL A 85 3.57 0.73 26.16
C VAL A 85 2.52 -0.39 26.21
N PRO A 86 2.70 -1.49 25.44
CA PRO A 86 1.81 -2.64 25.54
C PRO A 86 1.83 -3.30 26.91
N GLU A 87 0.72 -3.96 27.25
CA GLU A 87 0.68 -4.85 28.41
C GLU A 87 1.66 -6.02 28.24
N PRO A 88 2.05 -6.71 29.35
CA PRO A 88 2.91 -7.88 29.27
C PRO A 88 2.34 -8.95 28.32
N CYS A 89 3.07 -9.25 27.24
CA CYS A 89 2.71 -10.19 26.18
C CYS A 89 3.93 -11.01 25.75
N ASP A 90 3.67 -12.14 25.06
CA ASP A 90 4.72 -12.98 24.48
C ASP A 90 5.19 -12.43 23.12
N LEU A 91 4.22 -11.92 22.31
CA LEU A 91 4.44 -11.48 20.93
C LEU A 91 3.76 -10.13 20.66
N ILE A 92 4.50 -9.23 20.02
CA ILE A 92 3.94 -8.02 19.39
C ILE A 92 4.03 -8.20 17.86
N VAL A 93 2.92 -7.99 17.16
CA VAL A 93 2.92 -7.87 15.70
C VAL A 93 2.48 -6.47 15.33
N SER A 94 3.38 -5.67 14.78
CA SER A 94 3.05 -4.32 14.31
C SER A 94 2.98 -4.27 12.79
N THR A 95 2.04 -3.49 12.26
CA THR A 95 2.03 -3.07 10.85
C THR A 95 2.35 -1.59 10.79
N SER A 96 3.36 -1.19 10.03
CA SER A 96 3.87 0.18 10.11
C SER A 96 4.37 0.75 8.79
N HIS A 97 4.09 2.01 8.59
CA HIS A 97 4.68 2.87 7.54
C HIS A 97 5.20 4.19 8.14
N CYS A 98 5.18 4.28 9.49
CA CYS A 98 5.62 5.45 10.22
C CYS A 98 6.38 5.04 11.51
N VAL A 99 5.77 5.14 12.68
CA VAL A 99 6.48 5.04 13.98
C VAL A 99 6.19 3.78 14.78
N MET A 100 5.10 3.04 14.50
CA MET A 100 4.70 1.90 15.35
C MET A 100 5.70 0.74 15.36
N ARG A 101 6.54 0.59 14.34
CA ARG A 101 7.69 -0.32 14.40
C ARG A 101 8.65 -0.02 15.57
N GLY A 102 8.66 1.23 16.01
CA GLY A 102 9.47 1.71 17.14
C GLY A 102 8.75 1.67 18.48
N LEU A 103 7.68 0.90 18.63
CA LEU A 103 6.94 0.71 19.87
C LEU A 103 7.86 0.10 20.96
N PRO A 104 7.88 0.65 22.20
CA PRO A 104 8.55 -0.01 23.31
C PRO A 104 7.93 -1.37 23.58
N LYS A 105 8.75 -2.39 23.81
CA LYS A 105 8.26 -3.73 24.14
C LYS A 105 8.44 -4.05 25.62
N PRO A 106 7.47 -4.77 26.23
CA PRO A 106 7.62 -5.32 27.58
C PRO A 106 8.80 -6.28 27.65
N ALA A 107 9.35 -6.47 28.84
CA ALA A 107 10.45 -7.42 29.07
C ALA A 107 10.02 -8.84 28.64
N GLY A 108 10.84 -9.49 27.82
CA GLY A 108 10.60 -10.84 27.31
C GLY A 108 9.68 -10.92 26.08
N ALA A 109 9.06 -9.83 25.66
CA ALA A 109 8.24 -9.81 24.44
C ALA A 109 9.11 -9.86 23.18
N PHE A 110 8.68 -10.63 22.18
CA PHE A 110 9.25 -10.65 20.84
C PHE A 110 8.44 -9.75 19.91
N HIS A 111 9.08 -8.97 19.06
CA HIS A 111 8.40 -7.99 18.19
C HIS A 111 8.70 -8.27 16.73
N ILE A 112 7.66 -8.63 15.97
CA ILE A 112 7.66 -8.73 14.51
C ILE A 112 7.01 -7.48 13.94
N SER A 113 7.69 -6.76 13.04
CA SER A 113 7.13 -5.57 12.39
C SER A 113 6.94 -5.81 10.89
N TYR A 114 5.68 -5.80 10.43
CA TYR A 114 5.34 -5.78 9.02
C TYR A 114 5.43 -4.34 8.51
N MET A 115 6.45 -4.07 7.72
CA MET A 115 6.72 -2.75 7.17
C MET A 115 6.07 -2.58 5.80
N HIS A 116 5.10 -1.67 5.71
CA HIS A 116 4.56 -1.26 4.41
C HIS A 116 5.58 -0.46 3.61
N THR A 117 6.34 0.40 4.29
CA THR A 117 7.45 1.16 3.74
C THR A 117 8.16 1.95 4.86
N PRO A 118 9.46 2.24 4.78
CA PRO A 118 10.08 3.33 5.54
C PRO A 118 9.47 4.68 5.17
N MET A 119 9.45 5.65 6.11
CA MET A 119 8.79 6.96 5.93
C MET A 119 9.28 7.69 4.67
N ARG A 120 8.59 7.54 3.52
CA ARG A 120 8.99 8.10 2.22
C ARG A 120 9.22 9.60 2.25
N TYR A 121 8.35 10.34 2.95
CA TYR A 121 8.36 11.80 3.01
C TYR A 121 9.55 12.41 3.77
N ILE A 122 10.35 11.60 4.49
CA ILE A 122 11.59 12.07 5.10
C ILE A 122 12.85 11.56 4.37
N TYR A 123 12.71 10.65 3.40
CA TYR A 123 13.81 10.10 2.61
C TYR A 123 13.70 10.50 1.13
N ASP A 124 13.36 9.59 0.28
CA ASP A 124 13.45 9.67 -1.18
C ASP A 124 12.30 10.46 -1.84
N ARG A 125 11.16 10.61 -1.17
CA ARG A 125 10.00 11.35 -1.70
C ARG A 125 9.80 12.72 -1.02
N PHE A 126 10.84 13.26 -0.38
CA PHE A 126 10.74 14.54 0.33
C PHE A 126 10.24 15.68 -0.57
N ASP A 127 10.77 15.76 -1.78
CA ASP A 127 10.40 16.83 -2.71
C ASP A 127 9.01 16.63 -3.34
N ASP A 128 8.52 15.40 -3.45
CA ASP A 128 7.14 15.11 -3.89
C ASP A 128 6.11 15.68 -2.91
N TYR A 129 6.45 15.71 -1.62
CA TYR A 129 5.56 16.23 -0.56
C TYR A 129 5.80 17.71 -0.27
N PHE A 130 7.05 18.15 -0.26
CA PHE A 130 7.48 19.45 0.27
C PHE A 130 8.36 20.25 -0.71
N GLY A 131 8.31 19.91 -1.99
CA GLY A 131 9.07 20.56 -3.04
C GLY A 131 8.67 22.01 -3.33
N PRO A 132 9.38 22.69 -4.23
CA PRO A 132 9.04 24.05 -4.66
C PRO A 132 7.60 24.15 -5.16
N GLY A 133 6.91 25.22 -4.79
CA GLY A 133 5.50 25.43 -5.15
C GLY A 133 4.46 24.73 -4.25
N ARG A 134 4.88 23.81 -3.36
CA ARG A 134 3.98 23.11 -2.42
C ARG A 134 3.99 23.69 -1.03
N THR A 135 5.15 24.19 -0.60
CA THR A 135 5.34 24.81 0.71
C THR A 135 6.19 26.07 0.59
N SER A 136 6.02 27.02 1.53
CA SER A 136 6.90 28.18 1.62
C SER A 136 8.34 27.74 1.91
N TRP A 137 9.32 28.57 1.51
CA TRP A 137 10.73 28.28 1.77
C TRP A 137 11.01 28.09 3.29
N VAL A 138 10.44 28.94 4.13
CA VAL A 138 10.59 28.84 5.59
C VAL A 138 10.03 27.53 6.11
N THR A 139 8.80 27.18 5.72
CA THR A 139 8.15 25.93 6.12
C THR A 139 8.98 24.72 5.66
N ARG A 140 9.52 24.75 4.44
CA ARG A 140 10.37 23.68 3.91
C ARG A 140 11.64 23.50 4.76
N GLN A 141 12.28 24.58 5.21
CA GLN A 141 13.46 24.47 6.07
C GLN A 141 13.11 23.85 7.44
N LEU A 142 11.99 24.23 8.05
CA LEU A 142 11.52 23.63 9.29
C LEU A 142 11.24 22.12 9.10
N ILE A 143 10.56 21.73 8.03
CA ILE A 143 10.28 20.30 7.73
C ILE A 143 11.58 19.52 7.52
N LYS A 144 12.62 20.12 6.91
CA LYS A 144 13.95 19.46 6.79
C LYS A 144 14.55 19.16 8.18
N GLN A 145 14.44 20.06 9.14
CA GLN A 145 14.92 19.81 10.52
C GLN A 145 14.12 18.68 11.19
N VAL A 146 12.80 18.68 11.01
CA VAL A 146 11.94 17.57 11.47
C VAL A 146 12.33 16.26 10.82
N ALA A 147 12.63 16.25 9.51
CA ALA A 147 13.08 15.05 8.81
C ALA A 147 14.43 14.52 9.36
N VAL A 148 15.37 15.40 9.67
CA VAL A 148 16.64 15.00 10.31
C VAL A 148 16.39 14.38 11.69
N TYR A 149 15.52 14.99 12.49
CA TYR A 149 15.13 14.47 13.80
C TYR A 149 14.48 13.08 13.68
N LEU A 150 13.51 12.91 12.77
CA LEU A 150 12.81 11.65 12.56
C LEU A 150 13.76 10.54 12.05
N ARG A 151 14.67 10.85 11.12
CA ARG A 151 15.70 9.89 10.66
C ARG A 151 16.59 9.44 11.81
N SER A 152 17.03 10.37 12.67
CA SER A 152 17.82 10.02 13.85
C SER A 152 17.05 9.13 14.83
N TRP A 153 15.75 9.41 15.02
CA TRP A 153 14.89 8.59 15.85
C TRP A 153 14.68 7.19 15.26
N GLU A 154 14.45 7.09 13.95
CA GLU A 154 14.31 5.80 13.26
C GLU A 154 15.54 4.92 13.42
N GLN A 155 16.73 5.48 13.24
CA GLN A 155 17.99 4.76 13.43
C GLN A 155 18.18 4.28 14.88
N LYS A 156 17.84 5.12 15.87
CA LYS A 156 17.94 4.76 17.30
C LYS A 156 16.94 3.68 17.72
N THR A 157 15.85 3.51 16.99
CA THR A 157 14.77 2.58 17.34
C THR A 157 14.67 1.38 16.38
N GLN A 158 15.58 1.25 15.42
CA GLN A 158 15.54 0.18 14.43
C GLN A 158 15.60 -1.23 15.03
N ASP A 159 16.22 -1.39 16.19
CA ASP A 159 16.36 -2.68 16.89
C ASP A 159 15.22 -2.96 17.88
N ARG A 160 14.18 -2.11 17.94
CA ARG A 160 13.01 -2.39 18.78
C ARG A 160 12.14 -3.51 18.19
N ALA A 161 12.04 -3.60 16.86
CA ALA A 161 11.55 -4.81 16.23
C ALA A 161 12.68 -5.83 16.12
N ASP A 162 12.42 -7.06 16.57
CA ASP A 162 13.39 -8.16 16.49
C ASP A 162 13.51 -8.65 15.04
N VAL A 163 12.39 -8.71 14.31
CA VAL A 163 12.30 -9.13 12.91
C VAL A 163 11.44 -8.17 12.12
N TYR A 164 11.85 -7.95 10.86
CA TYR A 164 11.07 -7.22 9.87
C TYR A 164 10.47 -8.17 8.84
N LEU A 165 9.17 -8.03 8.59
CA LEU A 165 8.50 -8.50 7.38
C LEU A 165 8.22 -7.28 6.49
N CYS A 166 8.03 -7.46 5.19
CA CYS A 166 7.70 -6.36 4.28
C CYS A 166 6.85 -6.83 3.11
N ASN A 167 6.22 -5.87 2.44
CA ASN A 167 5.23 -6.11 1.39
C ASN A 167 5.82 -6.34 -0.01
N SER A 168 7.15 -6.20 -0.20
CA SER A 168 7.79 -6.33 -1.52
C SER A 168 9.31 -6.42 -1.43
N GLU A 169 9.97 -6.95 -2.44
CA GLU A 169 11.43 -6.89 -2.59
C GLU A 169 11.91 -5.44 -2.73
N TYR A 170 11.10 -4.59 -3.35
CA TYR A 170 11.38 -3.16 -3.42
C TYR A 170 11.48 -2.54 -2.02
N VAL A 171 10.53 -2.82 -1.12
CA VAL A 171 10.57 -2.34 0.28
C VAL A 171 11.66 -3.03 1.08
N ARG A 172 11.94 -4.32 0.85
CA ARG A 172 13.08 -5.02 1.46
C ARG A 172 14.41 -4.29 1.21
N LYS A 173 14.68 -3.94 -0.05
CA LYS A 173 15.88 -3.15 -0.43
C LYS A 173 15.93 -1.80 0.27
N ARG A 174 14.79 -1.15 0.47
CA ARG A 174 14.69 0.12 1.23
C ARG A 174 15.01 -0.08 2.71
N ILE A 175 14.48 -1.14 3.33
CA ILE A 175 14.78 -1.51 4.73
C ILE A 175 16.29 -1.77 4.88
N GLN A 176 16.89 -2.55 3.99
CA GLN A 176 18.33 -2.82 3.98
C GLN A 176 19.14 -1.52 3.86
N LYS A 177 18.77 -0.63 2.95
CA LYS A 177 19.47 0.64 2.73
C LYS A 177 19.37 1.60 3.92
N ILE A 178 18.17 1.69 4.54
CA ILE A 178 17.87 2.70 5.57
C ILE A 178 18.20 2.20 6.97
N TYR A 179 17.79 0.97 7.30
CA TYR A 179 17.94 0.40 8.65
C TYR A 179 19.11 -0.59 8.75
N ARG A 180 19.77 -0.94 7.63
CA ARG A 180 20.83 -1.98 7.59
C ARG A 180 20.36 -3.32 8.20
N ARG A 181 19.07 -3.60 8.09
CA ARG A 181 18.39 -4.81 8.54
C ARG A 181 17.84 -5.55 7.32
N ASP A 182 17.73 -6.86 7.42
CA ASP A 182 17.01 -7.65 6.42
C ASP A 182 15.53 -7.77 6.79
N ALA A 183 14.70 -8.16 5.82
CA ALA A 183 13.27 -8.39 6.01
C ALA A 183 12.83 -9.58 5.17
N THR A 184 11.85 -10.34 5.67
CA THR A 184 11.19 -11.40 4.90
C THR A 184 10.04 -10.78 4.09
N VAL A 185 9.99 -11.06 2.80
CA VAL A 185 8.91 -10.58 1.94
C VAL A 185 7.68 -11.46 2.12
N VAL A 186 6.58 -10.81 2.46
CA VAL A 186 5.22 -11.39 2.48
C VAL A 186 4.32 -10.42 1.74
N TYR A 187 3.99 -10.73 0.50
CA TYR A 187 3.16 -9.87 -0.35
C TYR A 187 1.79 -9.63 0.31
N PRO A 188 1.24 -8.40 0.26
CA PRO A 188 -0.01 -8.05 0.95
C PRO A 188 -1.22 -8.72 0.31
N PRO A 189 -2.36 -8.82 1.01
CA PRO A 189 -3.55 -9.48 0.51
C PRO A 189 -4.19 -8.70 -0.64
N VAL A 190 -4.62 -9.42 -1.66
CA VAL A 190 -5.45 -8.91 -2.75
C VAL A 190 -6.72 -9.78 -2.81
N GLU A 191 -7.89 -9.18 -2.74
CA GLU A 191 -9.19 -9.89 -2.79
C GLU A 191 -9.51 -10.31 -4.23
N THR A 192 -8.71 -11.20 -4.82
CA THR A 192 -8.78 -11.55 -6.24
C THR A 192 -10.08 -12.23 -6.63
N THR A 193 -10.73 -12.94 -5.72
CA THR A 193 -11.99 -13.64 -5.94
C THR A 193 -13.19 -12.74 -6.24
N ARG A 194 -13.08 -11.43 -5.93
CA ARG A 194 -14.11 -10.44 -6.28
C ARG A 194 -14.13 -10.10 -7.76
N PHE A 195 -13.04 -10.32 -8.46
CA PHE A 195 -12.82 -9.86 -9.83
C PHE A 195 -12.97 -11.03 -10.78
N ILE A 196 -13.88 -10.88 -11.75
CA ILE A 196 -14.19 -11.93 -12.72
C ILE A 196 -13.81 -11.41 -14.11
N PRO A 197 -12.95 -12.13 -14.86
CA PRO A 197 -12.59 -11.75 -16.22
C PRO A 197 -13.81 -11.71 -17.15
N LYS A 198 -13.93 -10.63 -17.94
CA LYS A 198 -14.91 -10.54 -19.04
C LYS A 198 -14.27 -10.90 -20.38
N ALA A 199 -15.04 -11.53 -21.27
CA ALA A 199 -14.63 -11.72 -22.64
C ALA A 199 -14.36 -10.36 -23.32
N ARG A 200 -13.28 -10.25 -24.09
CA ARG A 200 -12.84 -8.98 -24.70
C ARG A 200 -13.90 -8.28 -25.54
N ARG A 201 -14.70 -9.06 -26.29
CA ARG A 201 -15.81 -8.55 -27.12
C ARG A 201 -16.94 -7.87 -26.32
N GLU A 202 -16.96 -8.08 -25.02
CA GLU A 202 -17.97 -7.55 -24.10
C GLU A 202 -17.48 -6.32 -23.34
N ARG A 203 -16.22 -5.88 -23.57
CA ARG A 203 -15.59 -4.75 -22.89
C ARG A 203 -15.92 -3.43 -23.59
N GLU A 204 -15.97 -2.36 -22.80
CA GLU A 204 -16.16 -1.00 -23.31
C GLU A 204 -14.91 -0.44 -24.02
N GLY A 205 -13.73 -0.97 -23.70
CA GLY A 205 -12.50 -0.71 -24.42
C GLY A 205 -11.78 0.61 -24.08
N TYR A 206 -12.11 1.24 -22.95
CA TYR A 206 -11.37 2.39 -22.46
C TYR A 206 -10.08 1.96 -21.73
N TYR A 207 -9.13 2.87 -21.60
CA TYR A 207 -8.00 2.73 -20.70
C TYR A 207 -8.38 3.21 -19.30
N LEU A 208 -7.89 2.56 -18.26
CA LEU A 208 -8.22 2.88 -16.87
C LEU A 208 -6.99 3.32 -16.09
N TYR A 209 -7.06 4.50 -15.48
CA TYR A 209 -6.21 4.87 -14.35
C TYR A 209 -7.05 4.85 -13.08
N MET A 210 -6.56 4.21 -12.00
CA MET A 210 -7.22 4.25 -10.70
C MET A 210 -6.23 4.46 -9.57
N GLY A 211 -6.54 5.43 -8.70
CA GLY A 211 -5.74 5.73 -7.51
C GLY A 211 -6.00 7.11 -6.93
N ALA A 212 -5.41 7.40 -5.79
CA ALA A 212 -5.44 8.74 -5.24
C ALA A 212 -4.73 9.73 -6.19
N LEU A 213 -5.37 10.88 -6.46
CA LEU A 213 -4.82 11.90 -7.35
C LEU A 213 -3.80 12.75 -6.59
N VAL A 214 -2.63 12.14 -6.35
CA VAL A 214 -1.47 12.72 -5.67
C VAL A 214 -0.25 12.66 -6.59
N PRO A 215 0.73 13.55 -6.43
CA PRO A 215 1.82 13.71 -7.39
C PRO A 215 2.61 12.45 -7.71
N TYR A 216 2.98 11.67 -6.69
CA TYR A 216 3.82 10.49 -6.88
C TYR A 216 3.14 9.33 -7.61
N LYS A 217 1.81 9.36 -7.73
CA LYS A 217 1.03 8.38 -8.52
C LYS A 217 0.94 8.73 -10.00
N ARG A 218 1.44 9.90 -10.38
CA ARG A 218 1.66 10.33 -11.76
C ARG A 218 0.41 10.25 -12.66
N ALA A 219 -0.78 10.57 -12.12
CA ALA A 219 -1.99 10.72 -12.94
C ALA A 219 -1.81 11.78 -14.05
N ASP A 220 -0.91 12.76 -13.84
CA ASP A 220 -0.53 13.76 -14.82
C ASP A 220 0.02 13.16 -16.13
N LEU A 221 0.82 12.11 -16.04
CA LEU A 221 1.34 11.41 -17.21
C LEU A 221 0.22 10.74 -17.99
N ALA A 222 -0.68 10.02 -17.29
CA ALA A 222 -1.81 9.36 -17.94
C ALA A 222 -2.74 10.37 -18.62
N VAL A 223 -3.18 11.42 -17.91
CA VAL A 223 -4.07 12.44 -18.45
C VAL A 223 -3.46 13.14 -19.67
N THR A 224 -2.18 13.54 -19.58
CA THR A 224 -1.52 14.23 -20.70
C THR A 224 -1.34 13.31 -21.91
N ALA A 225 -0.80 12.09 -21.68
CA ALA A 225 -0.54 11.14 -22.76
C ALA A 225 -1.82 10.79 -23.53
N PHE A 226 -2.90 10.49 -22.81
CA PHE A 226 -4.17 10.11 -23.43
C PHE A 226 -4.89 11.30 -24.08
N SER A 227 -4.78 12.49 -23.50
CA SER A 227 -5.27 13.72 -24.16
C SER A 227 -4.57 13.99 -25.51
N GLU A 228 -3.27 13.65 -25.61
CA GLU A 228 -2.53 13.79 -26.87
C GLU A 228 -2.81 12.65 -27.86
N LEU A 229 -2.99 11.42 -27.36
CA LEU A 229 -3.28 10.25 -28.19
C LEU A 229 -4.73 10.23 -28.72
N GLY A 230 -5.66 10.92 -28.06
CA GLY A 230 -7.09 10.89 -28.41
C GLY A 230 -7.80 9.58 -28.06
N LEU A 231 -7.15 8.67 -27.31
CA LEU A 231 -7.73 7.41 -26.87
C LEU A 231 -8.58 7.62 -25.59
N PRO A 232 -9.66 6.83 -25.40
CA PRO A 232 -10.54 7.00 -24.24
C PRO A 232 -9.83 6.59 -22.94
N LEU A 233 -9.77 7.49 -21.95
CA LEU A 233 -9.24 7.25 -20.63
C LEU A 233 -10.30 7.52 -19.56
N VAL A 234 -10.51 6.56 -18.68
CA VAL A 234 -11.26 6.73 -17.43
C VAL A 234 -10.28 6.94 -16.29
N VAL A 235 -10.45 8.02 -15.53
CA VAL A 235 -9.66 8.36 -14.35
C VAL A 235 -10.56 8.20 -13.14
N ALA A 236 -10.30 7.18 -12.31
CA ALA A 236 -11.02 6.87 -11.09
C ALA A 236 -10.16 7.22 -9.86
N GLY A 237 -10.76 7.96 -8.93
CA GLY A 237 -10.12 8.41 -7.69
C GLY A 237 -10.27 9.91 -7.46
N THR A 238 -9.86 10.35 -6.28
CA THR A 238 -9.91 11.75 -5.84
C THR A 238 -8.57 12.16 -5.23
N GLY A 239 -8.30 13.44 -5.15
CA GLY A 239 -7.10 13.96 -4.50
C GLY A 239 -6.81 15.42 -4.80
N PRO A 240 -5.75 15.97 -4.20
CA PRO A 240 -5.42 17.39 -4.31
C PRO A 240 -5.02 17.85 -5.74
N GLU A 241 -4.67 16.91 -6.63
CA GLU A 241 -4.31 17.24 -8.03
C GLU A 241 -5.54 17.26 -8.98
N GLU A 242 -6.75 16.91 -8.50
CA GLU A 242 -7.93 16.68 -9.34
C GLU A 242 -8.27 17.87 -10.26
N GLU A 243 -8.36 19.08 -9.70
CA GLU A 243 -8.71 20.28 -10.48
C GLU A 243 -7.64 20.60 -11.55
N LYS A 244 -6.37 20.42 -11.19
CA LYS A 244 -5.26 20.60 -12.13
C LYS A 244 -5.33 19.57 -13.27
N LEU A 245 -5.62 18.31 -12.95
CA LEU A 245 -5.73 17.23 -13.93
C LEU A 245 -6.92 17.45 -14.88
N LYS A 246 -8.08 17.89 -14.36
CA LYS A 246 -9.23 18.25 -15.17
C LYS A 246 -8.93 19.41 -16.13
N ALA A 247 -8.15 20.41 -15.69
CA ALA A 247 -7.77 21.55 -16.53
C ALA A 247 -6.83 21.19 -17.69
N MET A 248 -6.09 20.07 -17.61
CA MET A 248 -5.18 19.58 -18.66
C MET A 248 -5.84 18.51 -19.56
N ALA A 249 -6.98 17.97 -19.15
CA ALA A 249 -7.66 16.89 -19.86
C ALA A 249 -8.41 17.41 -21.10
N LYS A 250 -8.47 16.57 -22.14
CA LYS A 250 -9.36 16.75 -23.30
C LYS A 250 -10.62 15.89 -23.13
N ASP A 251 -11.58 16.05 -24.05
CA ASP A 251 -12.91 15.41 -23.97
C ASP A 251 -12.89 13.89 -23.94
N ASN A 252 -11.80 13.24 -24.39
CA ASN A 252 -11.61 11.79 -24.33
C ASN A 252 -11.18 11.27 -22.97
N VAL A 253 -10.96 12.13 -21.97
CA VAL A 253 -10.57 11.77 -20.60
C VAL A 253 -11.74 12.03 -19.65
N VAL A 254 -12.27 10.98 -19.05
CA VAL A 254 -13.45 11.03 -18.17
C VAL A 254 -13.04 10.81 -16.71
N PHE A 255 -13.39 11.75 -15.82
CA PHE A 255 -13.17 11.62 -14.38
C PHE A 255 -14.40 11.06 -13.69
N ARG A 256 -14.24 9.91 -13.01
CA ARG A 256 -15.32 9.23 -12.26
C ARG A 256 -15.36 9.60 -10.77
N GLY A 257 -14.33 10.34 -10.29
CA GLY A 257 -14.20 10.59 -8.86
C GLY A 257 -14.01 9.31 -8.05
N ARG A 258 -14.53 9.27 -6.83
CA ARG A 258 -14.51 8.07 -5.99
C ARG A 258 -15.53 7.06 -6.52
N VAL A 259 -15.04 5.87 -6.85
CA VAL A 259 -15.86 4.74 -7.30
C VAL A 259 -16.18 3.86 -6.09
N PRO A 260 -17.45 3.45 -5.89
CA PRO A 260 -17.84 2.48 -4.87
C PRO A 260 -17.16 1.13 -5.08
N ASP A 261 -16.87 0.42 -3.98
CA ASP A 261 -16.15 -0.85 -4.03
C ASP A 261 -16.87 -1.92 -4.85
N GLU A 262 -18.21 -1.91 -4.86
CA GLU A 262 -19.05 -2.83 -5.64
C GLU A 262 -18.97 -2.59 -7.17
N GLU A 263 -18.61 -1.39 -7.62
CA GLU A 263 -18.44 -1.07 -9.04
C GLU A 263 -17.04 -1.38 -9.56
N LEU A 264 -16.06 -1.61 -8.67
CA LEU A 264 -14.67 -1.82 -9.08
C LEU A 264 -14.47 -3.03 -10.00
N PRO A 265 -15.09 -4.21 -9.76
CA PRO A 265 -14.93 -5.35 -10.65
C PRO A 265 -15.33 -5.05 -12.10
N ASP A 266 -16.46 -4.38 -12.29
CA ASP A 266 -16.93 -3.99 -13.62
C ASP A 266 -16.05 -2.94 -14.27
N LEU A 267 -15.59 -1.97 -13.47
CA LEU A 267 -14.70 -0.91 -13.96
C LEU A 267 -13.38 -1.46 -14.49
N TYR A 268 -12.77 -2.42 -13.79
CA TYR A 268 -11.57 -3.07 -14.28
C TYR A 268 -11.85 -3.98 -15.47
N ALA A 269 -12.87 -4.83 -15.40
CA ALA A 269 -13.16 -5.83 -16.42
C ALA A 269 -13.57 -5.24 -17.77
N ASN A 270 -14.11 -4.02 -17.82
CA ASN A 270 -14.46 -3.30 -19.05
C ASN A 270 -13.28 -2.54 -19.66
N ALA A 271 -12.18 -2.38 -18.94
CA ALA A 271 -11.01 -1.67 -19.44
C ALA A 271 -10.22 -2.50 -20.45
N LYS A 272 -9.67 -1.84 -21.46
CA LYS A 272 -8.75 -2.41 -22.45
C LYS A 272 -7.39 -2.70 -21.84
N ALA A 273 -6.87 -1.75 -21.06
CA ALA A 273 -5.68 -1.91 -20.24
C ALA A 273 -5.72 -0.96 -19.03
N PHE A 274 -5.03 -1.35 -17.98
CA PHE A 274 -4.82 -0.54 -16.78
C PHE A 274 -3.51 0.23 -16.86
N ILE A 275 -3.56 1.55 -16.60
CA ILE A 275 -2.39 2.44 -16.65
C ILE A 275 -1.86 2.65 -15.24
N PHE A 276 -0.60 2.26 -15.00
CA PHE A 276 0.07 2.36 -13.72
C PHE A 276 1.38 3.17 -13.84
N PRO A 277 1.30 4.51 -13.92
CA PRO A 277 2.43 5.35 -14.27
C PRO A 277 3.30 5.75 -13.08
N GLY A 278 2.85 5.46 -11.84
CA GLY A 278 3.58 5.82 -10.63
C GLY A 278 4.53 4.71 -10.15
N GLU A 279 5.62 5.11 -9.50
CA GLU A 279 6.48 4.19 -8.77
C GLU A 279 5.92 3.96 -7.37
N GLU A 280 5.39 2.77 -7.10
CA GLU A 280 4.79 2.39 -5.81
C GLU A 280 5.57 1.27 -5.12
N ASP A 281 5.29 1.04 -3.82
CA ASP A 281 5.99 0.02 -3.03
C ASP A 281 5.61 -1.40 -3.42
N PHE A 282 4.35 -1.63 -3.85
CA PHE A 282 3.86 -2.93 -4.29
C PHE A 282 2.97 -2.80 -5.53
N GLY A 283 1.77 -2.25 -5.40
CA GLY A 283 0.80 -2.11 -6.48
C GLY A 283 -0.32 -3.14 -6.38
N ILE A 284 -1.29 -2.89 -5.50
CA ILE A 284 -2.51 -3.71 -5.38
C ILE A 284 -3.39 -3.54 -6.62
N THR A 285 -3.57 -2.31 -7.09
CA THR A 285 -4.45 -2.00 -8.23
C THR A 285 -4.06 -2.66 -9.55
N PRO A 286 -2.78 -2.84 -9.92
CA PRO A 286 -2.40 -3.70 -11.04
C PRO A 286 -2.86 -5.16 -10.90
N LEU A 287 -2.83 -5.71 -9.69
CA LEU A 287 -3.28 -7.09 -9.45
C LEU A 287 -4.81 -7.21 -9.51
N GLU A 288 -5.56 -6.21 -9.04
CA GLU A 288 -7.01 -6.13 -9.21
C GLU A 288 -7.40 -6.07 -10.69
N ALA A 289 -6.68 -5.27 -11.50
CA ALA A 289 -6.87 -5.22 -12.94
C ALA A 289 -6.62 -6.58 -13.59
N GLN A 290 -5.51 -7.24 -13.25
CA GLN A 290 -5.16 -8.56 -13.77
C GLN A 290 -6.16 -9.63 -13.32
N ALA A 291 -6.64 -9.59 -12.07
CA ALA A 291 -7.69 -10.47 -11.59
C ALA A 291 -9.00 -10.33 -12.40
N SER A 292 -9.28 -9.12 -12.90
CA SER A 292 -10.39 -8.84 -13.83
C SER A 292 -10.08 -9.22 -15.29
N GLY A 293 -8.92 -9.82 -15.56
CA GLY A 293 -8.45 -10.18 -16.90
C GLY A 293 -7.96 -8.99 -17.72
N THR A 294 -7.63 -7.85 -17.10
CA THR A 294 -7.21 -6.62 -17.77
C THR A 294 -5.69 -6.46 -17.69
N PRO A 295 -4.97 -6.38 -18.83
CA PRO A 295 -3.52 -6.23 -18.87
C PRO A 295 -3.09 -4.85 -18.35
N VAL A 296 -1.82 -4.75 -17.96
CA VAL A 296 -1.26 -3.54 -17.33
C VAL A 296 -0.19 -2.89 -18.21
N ILE A 297 -0.24 -1.57 -18.33
CA ILE A 297 0.85 -0.74 -18.86
C ILE A 297 1.44 0.04 -17.69
N ALA A 298 2.64 -0.32 -17.25
CA ALA A 298 3.24 0.19 -16.02
C ALA A 298 4.59 0.87 -16.25
N LEU A 299 4.93 1.81 -15.36
CA LEU A 299 6.32 2.25 -15.24
C LEU A 299 7.17 1.08 -14.72
N GLY A 300 8.27 0.75 -15.41
CA GLY A 300 9.18 -0.34 -15.09
C GLY A 300 10.00 -0.09 -13.81
N ARG A 301 9.34 0.29 -12.69
CA ARG A 301 9.97 0.61 -11.41
C ARG A 301 9.14 0.18 -10.21
N GLY A 302 9.82 0.04 -9.08
CA GLY A 302 9.15 -0.27 -7.80
C GLY A 302 8.46 -1.62 -7.80
N GLY A 303 7.33 -1.72 -7.10
CA GLY A 303 6.55 -2.93 -6.98
C GLY A 303 5.88 -3.42 -8.26
N ALA A 304 5.76 -2.56 -9.30
CA ALA A 304 5.28 -2.99 -10.62
C ALA A 304 6.11 -4.14 -11.19
N LEU A 305 7.43 -4.16 -10.93
CA LEU A 305 8.33 -5.23 -11.36
C LEU A 305 8.05 -6.58 -10.68
N GLU A 306 7.26 -6.59 -9.61
CA GLU A 306 6.90 -7.79 -8.85
C GLU A 306 5.46 -8.25 -9.15
N THR A 307 4.59 -7.31 -9.52
CA THR A 307 3.16 -7.55 -9.73
C THR A 307 2.78 -7.72 -11.20
N VAL A 308 3.59 -7.24 -12.13
CA VAL A 308 3.36 -7.34 -13.57
C VAL A 308 4.44 -8.21 -14.21
N LYS A 309 4.04 -9.23 -14.95
CA LYS A 309 4.95 -10.02 -15.80
C LYS A 309 5.06 -9.35 -17.15
N PRO A 310 6.28 -8.98 -17.62
CA PRO A 310 6.43 -8.41 -18.94
C PRO A 310 5.95 -9.39 -20.01
N TYR A 311 5.27 -8.89 -21.02
CA TYR A 311 4.86 -9.70 -22.16
C TYR A 311 6.08 -10.16 -22.95
N GLU A 312 6.12 -11.45 -23.23
CA GLU A 312 7.11 -12.10 -24.09
C GLU A 312 6.39 -12.93 -25.16
N GLU A 313 6.86 -12.89 -26.39
CA GLU A 313 6.23 -13.61 -27.52
C GLU A 313 6.20 -15.14 -27.30
N SER A 314 7.17 -15.65 -26.55
CA SER A 314 7.36 -17.07 -26.29
C SER A 314 6.47 -17.64 -25.19
N GLY A 315 5.90 -16.80 -24.30
CA GLY A 315 5.24 -17.30 -23.09
C GLY A 315 4.13 -16.43 -22.53
N GLY A 316 3.68 -15.41 -23.26
CA GLY A 316 2.66 -14.48 -22.76
C GLY A 316 3.21 -13.50 -21.74
N GLY A 317 2.35 -13.03 -20.83
CA GLY A 317 2.69 -12.04 -19.80
C GLY A 317 1.42 -11.41 -19.26
N THR A 318 1.54 -10.44 -18.35
CA THR A 318 0.37 -9.75 -17.77
C THR A 318 0.35 -8.25 -18.06
N GLY A 319 1.36 -7.75 -18.74
CA GLY A 319 1.46 -6.35 -19.10
C GLY A 319 2.75 -6.01 -19.84
N ILE A 320 2.95 -4.71 -20.05
CA ILE A 320 4.18 -4.16 -20.61
C ILE A 320 4.70 -3.02 -19.75
N PHE A 321 5.99 -2.74 -19.86
CA PHE A 321 6.63 -1.65 -19.17
C PHE A 321 7.01 -0.51 -20.12
N PHE A 322 6.96 0.72 -19.61
CA PHE A 322 7.69 1.85 -20.12
C PHE A 322 8.80 2.24 -19.13
N GLU A 323 9.96 2.60 -19.65
CA GLU A 323 11.16 2.81 -18.85
C GLU A 323 11.35 4.28 -18.44
N GLU A 324 10.96 5.20 -19.29
CA GLU A 324 11.08 6.63 -19.06
C GLU A 324 9.84 7.18 -18.37
N ASP A 325 10.02 7.78 -17.19
CA ASP A 325 8.99 8.48 -16.42
C ASP A 325 8.60 9.81 -17.09
N THR A 326 8.12 9.73 -18.35
CA THR A 326 7.75 10.84 -19.21
C THR A 326 6.46 10.55 -19.97
N VAL A 327 5.79 11.64 -20.43
CA VAL A 327 4.60 11.53 -21.28
C VAL A 327 4.94 10.76 -22.56
N THR A 328 6.11 11.00 -23.16
CA THR A 328 6.57 10.34 -24.39
C THR A 328 6.72 8.83 -24.16
N GLY A 329 7.40 8.40 -23.08
CA GLY A 329 7.60 6.99 -22.78
C GLY A 329 6.28 6.22 -22.59
N LEU A 330 5.30 6.84 -21.90
CA LEU A 330 3.97 6.25 -21.77
C LEU A 330 3.25 6.19 -23.12
N LYS A 331 3.28 7.26 -23.93
CA LYS A 331 2.64 7.28 -25.26
C LYS A 331 3.19 6.20 -26.18
N GLU A 332 4.51 6.07 -26.27
CA GLU A 332 5.17 5.05 -27.10
C GLU A 332 4.77 3.62 -26.65
N SER A 333 4.65 3.40 -25.34
CA SER A 333 4.19 2.10 -24.84
C SER A 333 2.72 1.82 -25.14
N VAL A 334 1.84 2.83 -25.05
CA VAL A 334 0.45 2.69 -25.45
C VAL A 334 0.33 2.43 -26.95
N GLN A 335 1.08 3.16 -27.79
CA GLN A 335 1.11 2.94 -29.25
C GLN A 335 1.60 1.54 -29.59
N ARG A 336 2.69 1.06 -28.96
CA ARG A 336 3.17 -0.32 -29.12
C ARG A 336 2.11 -1.35 -28.71
N PHE A 337 1.38 -1.09 -27.62
CA PHE A 337 0.29 -1.97 -27.15
C PHE A 337 -0.82 -2.08 -28.19
N GLU A 338 -1.20 -0.96 -28.84
CA GLU A 338 -2.20 -0.94 -29.92
C GLU A 338 -1.69 -1.61 -31.20
N GLU A 339 -0.53 -1.19 -31.72
CA GLU A 339 0.03 -1.67 -32.98
C GLU A 339 0.28 -3.17 -32.98
N GLN A 340 0.76 -3.69 -31.86
CA GLN A 340 1.02 -5.13 -31.70
C GLN A 340 -0.21 -5.92 -31.23
N GLN A 341 -1.35 -5.26 -31.01
CA GLN A 341 -2.61 -5.85 -30.54
C GLN A 341 -2.38 -6.70 -29.27
N LEU A 342 -1.58 -6.19 -28.32
CA LEU A 342 -1.13 -6.96 -27.15
C LEU A 342 -2.28 -7.39 -26.24
N GLU A 343 -3.38 -6.66 -26.21
CA GLU A 343 -4.59 -7.09 -25.52
C GLU A 343 -5.05 -8.48 -25.99
N GLN A 344 -4.99 -8.74 -27.30
CA GLN A 344 -5.45 -10.01 -27.86
C GLN A 344 -4.48 -11.18 -27.59
N LYS A 345 -3.23 -10.87 -27.28
CA LYS A 345 -2.16 -11.85 -27.04
C LYS A 345 -2.04 -12.28 -25.58
N MET A 346 -2.66 -11.54 -24.63
CA MET A 346 -2.63 -11.84 -23.20
C MET A 346 -3.98 -12.43 -22.77
N SER A 347 -4.03 -13.72 -22.39
CA SER A 347 -5.28 -14.38 -21.95
C SER A 347 -5.82 -13.74 -20.66
N PRO A 348 -7.10 -13.33 -20.60
CA PRO A 348 -7.74 -12.87 -19.38
C PRO A 348 -7.64 -13.87 -18.23
N GLU A 349 -7.75 -15.17 -18.53
CA GLU A 349 -7.67 -16.25 -17.55
C GLU A 349 -6.25 -16.36 -16.99
N ALA A 350 -5.22 -16.28 -17.84
CA ALA A 350 -3.81 -16.31 -17.39
C ALA A 350 -3.44 -15.09 -16.53
N LEU A 351 -4.03 -13.91 -16.83
CA LEU A 351 -3.88 -12.73 -15.98
C LEU A 351 -4.48 -12.96 -14.60
N ALA A 352 -5.70 -13.49 -14.54
CA ALA A 352 -6.39 -13.81 -13.29
C ALA A 352 -5.66 -14.89 -12.47
N GLU A 353 -5.15 -15.94 -13.12
CA GLU A 353 -4.34 -16.98 -12.49
C GLU A 353 -3.07 -16.42 -11.86
N TRP A 354 -2.40 -15.49 -12.55
CA TRP A 354 -1.25 -14.80 -11.98
C TRP A 354 -1.64 -13.96 -10.76
N ALA A 355 -2.69 -13.16 -10.87
CA ALA A 355 -3.16 -12.33 -9.74
C ALA A 355 -3.58 -13.19 -8.53
N ALA A 356 -4.16 -14.38 -8.75
CA ALA A 356 -4.55 -15.30 -7.70
C ALA A 356 -3.36 -15.79 -6.84
N THR A 357 -2.12 -15.73 -7.35
CA THR A 357 -0.93 -16.04 -6.54
C THR A 357 -0.66 -15.01 -5.43
N PHE A 358 -1.39 -13.90 -5.42
CA PHE A 358 -1.39 -12.85 -4.39
C PHE A 358 -2.71 -12.77 -3.61
N ASP A 359 -3.58 -13.78 -3.77
CA ASP A 359 -4.87 -13.82 -3.08
C ASP A 359 -4.72 -13.75 -1.55
N THR A 360 -5.78 -13.27 -0.90
CA THR A 360 -5.84 -13.15 0.56
C THR A 360 -5.49 -14.46 1.27
N SER A 361 -5.95 -15.59 0.77
CA SER A 361 -5.65 -16.93 1.33
C SER A 361 -4.17 -17.29 1.23
N VAL A 362 -3.50 -16.88 0.15
CA VAL A 362 -2.04 -17.07 -0.03
C VAL A 362 -1.26 -16.18 0.95
N PHE A 363 -1.71 -14.92 1.10
CA PHE A 363 -1.13 -14.00 2.08
C PHE A 363 -1.25 -14.54 3.50
N GLU A 364 -2.44 -14.98 3.90
CA GLU A 364 -2.71 -15.54 5.23
C GLU A 364 -1.75 -16.67 5.57
N ARG A 365 -1.66 -17.66 4.70
CA ARG A 365 -0.75 -18.80 4.87
C ARG A 365 0.71 -18.34 4.99
N ARG A 366 1.18 -17.48 4.08
CA ARG A 366 2.58 -16.98 4.10
C ARG A 366 2.87 -16.13 5.33
N LEU A 367 1.90 -15.35 5.80
CA LEU A 367 2.06 -14.54 7.01
C LEU A 367 2.15 -15.41 8.26
N GLN A 368 1.33 -16.45 8.37
CA GLN A 368 1.42 -17.44 9.47
C GLN A 368 2.78 -18.13 9.46
N GLU A 369 3.23 -18.65 8.32
CA GLU A 369 4.54 -19.28 8.15
C GLU A 369 5.68 -18.33 8.54
N ALA A 370 5.59 -17.05 8.11
CA ALA A 370 6.59 -16.03 8.43
C ALA A 370 6.61 -15.69 9.93
N ILE A 371 5.45 -15.59 10.59
CA ILE A 371 5.37 -15.36 12.04
C ILE A 371 6.00 -16.53 12.80
N VAL A 372 5.63 -17.77 12.48
CA VAL A 372 6.15 -18.97 13.17
C VAL A 372 7.67 -19.09 12.97
N SER A 373 8.15 -18.96 11.73
CA SER A 373 9.58 -19.12 11.42
C SER A 373 10.46 -17.98 11.96
N SER A 374 9.88 -16.81 12.20
CA SER A 374 10.59 -15.65 12.76
C SER A 374 10.75 -15.73 14.28
N CYS A 375 9.88 -16.47 14.97
CA CYS A 375 9.91 -16.57 16.43
C CYS A 375 11.07 -17.43 16.92
N PRO A 376 11.67 -17.12 18.10
CA PRO A 376 12.61 -18.02 18.75
C PRO A 376 11.94 -19.33 19.16
N ALA A 377 12.69 -20.44 19.21
CA ALA A 377 12.16 -21.81 19.35
C ALA A 377 11.04 -22.01 20.38
N PRO A 378 11.11 -21.50 21.64
CA PRO A 378 10.01 -21.66 22.59
C PRO A 378 8.72 -20.94 22.19
N LEU A 379 8.84 -19.79 21.52
CA LEU A 379 7.70 -18.99 21.06
C LEU A 379 7.14 -19.55 19.74
N ALA A 380 8.00 -20.05 18.86
CA ALA A 380 7.61 -20.69 17.59
C ALA A 380 6.68 -21.89 17.84
N GLY A 381 6.98 -22.75 18.85
CA GLY A 381 6.11 -23.84 19.25
C GLY A 381 4.71 -23.36 19.67
N LYS A 382 4.66 -22.33 20.54
CA LYS A 382 3.38 -21.72 20.97
C LYS A 382 2.61 -21.09 19.79
N ALA A 383 3.31 -20.47 18.85
CA ALA A 383 2.69 -19.86 17.68
C ALA A 383 2.10 -20.93 16.74
N LEU A 384 2.84 -22.02 16.49
CA LEU A 384 2.38 -23.14 15.69
C LEU A 384 1.13 -23.80 16.29
N GLU A 385 1.14 -24.11 17.58
CA GLU A 385 -0.02 -24.64 18.30
C GLU A 385 -1.21 -23.69 18.19
N PHE A 386 -0.98 -22.37 18.34
CA PHE A 386 -2.02 -21.37 18.26
C PHE A 386 -2.70 -21.38 16.87
N PHE A 387 -1.95 -21.38 15.79
CA PHE A 387 -2.52 -21.39 14.43
C PHE A 387 -3.20 -22.73 14.09
N ASN A 388 -2.70 -23.86 14.57
CA ASN A 388 -3.35 -25.16 14.33
C ASN A 388 -4.72 -25.28 15.00
N HIS A 389 -4.95 -24.62 16.16
CA HIS A 389 -6.24 -24.60 16.86
C HIS A 389 -7.21 -23.55 16.34
N THR A 390 -6.78 -22.63 15.48
CA THR A 390 -7.65 -21.58 14.89
C THR A 390 -8.28 -22.02 13.57
N VAL A 391 -7.85 -23.18 13.04
CA VAL A 391 -8.34 -23.76 11.76
C VAL A 391 -9.48 -24.77 11.97
N GLU A 392 -9.82 -25.12 13.21
CA GLU A 392 -11.02 -25.89 13.60
C GLU A 392 -12.19 -24.94 13.96
#